data_29c1eafc9f3840838d63e2a9aa7637ed
#
_entry.id   29c1eafc9f3840838d63e2a9aa7637ed
#
_cell.length_a   1.000
_cell.length_b   1.000
_cell.length_c   1.000
_cell.angle_alpha   90.00
_cell.angle_beta   90.00
_cell.angle_gamma   90.00
#
_symmetry.space_group_name_H-M   'P 1'
#
loop_
_entity.id
_entity.type
_entity.pdbx_description
1 polymer ?
#
loop_
_entity_poly.entity_id
_entity_poly.type
_entity_poly.pdbx_seq_one_letter_code
_entity_poly.pdbx_strand_id
1 'polypeptide(L)'
;MPDPQYIPRFTSRGIRGNPYYYSRNPFYNAGYGMPNCTCYAWGRFWENGDVDHDYSNRPTLSTGNAEDWWGHTSDGYDRGDTPALGAVLCLRDGPYSGDGHVAIVEEIMPDGRIITSNSAWGGSFFYTQTLSPPHYLPAAGYHFQGFIYNPHWGGGAGFFKRIWLLKKWWWKREQELIQ
;
A
#
# COMPACT_ATOMS: atom_id res chain seq x y z
N MET A 1 -6.63 20.32 -13.00
CA MET A 1 -6.98 18.92 -13.31
C MET A 1 -7.67 18.35 -12.09
N PRO A 2 -8.73 17.53 -12.23
CA PRO A 2 -9.30 16.84 -11.07
C PRO A 2 -8.18 16.02 -10.41
N ASP A 3 -8.17 15.97 -9.07
CA ASP A 3 -7.25 15.09 -8.35
C ASP A 3 -7.46 13.65 -8.85
N PRO A 4 -6.38 12.90 -9.12
CA PRO A 4 -6.51 11.52 -9.54
C PRO A 4 -7.26 10.73 -8.47
N GLN A 5 -8.32 10.03 -8.87
CA GLN A 5 -9.08 9.19 -7.95
C GLN A 5 -8.36 7.86 -7.81
N TYR A 6 -8.16 7.38 -6.57
CA TYR A 6 -7.63 6.04 -6.32
C TYR A 6 -8.51 4.98 -6.97
N ILE A 7 -7.91 4.06 -7.71
CA ILE A 7 -8.62 2.95 -8.35
C ILE A 7 -8.29 1.66 -7.60
N PRO A 8 -9.21 1.16 -6.76
CA PRO A 8 -8.99 -0.05 -5.99
C PRO A 8 -8.94 -1.29 -6.88
N ARG A 9 -8.17 -2.30 -6.46
CA ARG A 9 -8.05 -3.58 -7.16
C ARG A 9 -8.72 -4.68 -6.35
N PHE A 10 -9.81 -5.20 -6.88
CA PHE A 10 -10.57 -6.30 -6.28
C PHE A 10 -10.52 -7.59 -7.11
N THR A 11 -9.82 -7.59 -8.23
CA THR A 11 -9.67 -8.75 -9.10
C THR A 11 -8.25 -8.87 -9.64
N SER A 12 -7.88 -10.05 -10.11
CA SER A 12 -6.57 -10.31 -10.72
C SER A 12 -6.44 -9.77 -12.16
N ARG A 13 -7.48 -9.12 -12.67
CA ARG A 13 -7.47 -8.59 -14.05
C ARG A 13 -6.32 -7.60 -14.25
N GLY A 14 -5.56 -7.76 -15.32
CA GLY A 14 -4.46 -6.87 -15.68
C GLY A 14 -3.17 -7.06 -14.88
N ILE A 15 -3.04 -8.15 -14.08
CA ILE A 15 -1.79 -8.49 -13.39
C ILE A 15 -0.87 -9.31 -14.29
N ARG A 16 -1.39 -10.38 -14.95
CA ARG A 16 -0.57 -11.28 -15.76
C ARG A 16 0.09 -10.54 -16.92
N GLY A 17 1.40 -10.68 -17.02
CA GLY A 17 2.21 -10.04 -18.07
C GLY A 17 2.41 -8.53 -17.91
N ASN A 18 1.80 -7.91 -16.89
CA ASN A 18 1.96 -6.49 -16.65
C ASN A 18 3.37 -6.19 -16.09
N PRO A 19 4.12 -5.26 -16.69
CA PRO A 19 5.50 -4.96 -16.32
C PRO A 19 5.73 -4.62 -14.84
N TYR A 20 4.78 -4.01 -14.16
CA TYR A 20 4.89 -3.72 -12.71
C TYR A 20 5.07 -4.98 -11.86
N TYR A 21 4.48 -6.10 -12.27
CA TYR A 21 4.52 -7.38 -11.54
C TYR A 21 5.48 -8.38 -12.17
N TYR A 22 5.99 -8.10 -13.39
CA TYR A 22 6.83 -9.01 -14.17
C TYR A 22 8.14 -8.33 -14.56
N SER A 23 8.35 -8.00 -15.81
CA SER A 23 9.65 -7.64 -16.38
C SER A 23 10.38 -6.47 -15.71
N ARG A 24 9.67 -5.57 -15.05
CA ARG A 24 10.24 -4.44 -14.30
C ARG A 24 10.30 -4.66 -12.78
N ASN A 25 9.75 -5.76 -12.28
CA ASN A 25 9.69 -6.08 -10.86
C ASN A 25 10.99 -6.74 -10.39
N PRO A 26 11.64 -6.25 -9.31
CA PRO A 26 12.90 -6.82 -8.84
C PRO A 26 12.75 -8.24 -8.31
N PHE A 27 11.62 -8.59 -7.69
CA PHE A 27 11.35 -9.95 -7.21
C PHE A 27 11.20 -10.93 -8.37
N TYR A 28 10.47 -10.56 -9.42
CA TYR A 28 10.33 -11.39 -10.60
C TYR A 28 11.69 -11.66 -11.26
N ASN A 29 12.51 -10.62 -11.40
CA ASN A 29 13.83 -10.72 -12.02
C ASN A 29 14.82 -11.54 -11.18
N ALA A 30 14.60 -11.61 -9.85
CA ALA A 30 15.38 -12.45 -8.93
C ALA A 30 14.85 -13.90 -8.81
N GLY A 31 13.78 -14.27 -9.55
CA GLY A 31 13.20 -15.62 -9.49
C GLY A 31 12.09 -15.79 -8.45
N TYR A 32 11.70 -14.71 -7.76
CA TYR A 32 10.63 -14.69 -6.73
C TYR A 32 9.35 -14.01 -7.25
N GLY A 33 8.97 -14.33 -8.49
CA GLY A 33 7.79 -13.74 -9.13
C GLY A 33 6.46 -14.21 -8.54
N MET A 34 5.38 -13.79 -9.20
CA MET A 34 4.01 -14.18 -8.83
C MET A 34 3.77 -15.70 -8.94
N PRO A 35 3.02 -16.33 -8.02
CA PRO A 35 2.37 -15.76 -6.83
C PRO A 35 3.35 -15.52 -5.66
N ASN A 36 3.38 -14.30 -5.14
CA ASN A 36 4.25 -13.91 -4.04
C ASN A 36 3.78 -12.57 -3.47
N CYS A 37 3.67 -12.44 -2.14
CA CYS A 37 3.19 -11.23 -1.49
C CYS A 37 4.10 -10.02 -1.73
N THR A 38 5.42 -10.19 -1.66
CA THR A 38 6.39 -9.11 -1.88
C THR A 38 6.42 -8.66 -3.34
N CYS A 39 6.42 -9.61 -4.29
CA CYS A 39 6.34 -9.30 -5.72
C CYS A 39 5.06 -8.53 -6.05
N TYR A 40 3.92 -9.00 -5.53
CA TYR A 40 2.63 -8.35 -5.72
C TYR A 40 2.59 -6.95 -5.12
N ALA A 41 2.88 -6.83 -3.82
CA ALA A 41 2.77 -5.56 -3.11
C ALA A 41 3.71 -4.49 -3.70
N TRP A 42 4.94 -4.87 -4.06
CA TRP A 42 5.90 -3.99 -4.71
C TRP A 42 5.38 -3.47 -6.06
N GLY A 43 4.84 -4.37 -6.88
CA GLY A 43 4.26 -4.03 -8.18
C GLY A 43 3.01 -3.16 -8.05
N ARG A 44 2.10 -3.47 -7.10
CA ARG A 44 0.87 -2.70 -6.89
C ARG A 44 1.15 -1.32 -6.30
N PHE A 45 2.11 -1.22 -5.40
CA PHE A 45 2.56 0.07 -4.85
C PHE A 45 3.10 0.98 -5.96
N TRP A 46 3.88 0.43 -6.89
CA TRP A 46 4.37 1.17 -8.06
C TRP A 46 3.24 1.57 -9.00
N GLU A 47 2.42 0.62 -9.43
CA GLU A 47 1.27 0.87 -10.31
C GLU A 47 0.37 1.99 -9.77
N ASN A 48 0.15 2.02 -8.45
CA ASN A 48 -0.60 3.07 -7.78
C ASN A 48 0.11 4.43 -7.80
N GLY A 49 1.41 4.45 -7.66
CA GLY A 49 2.22 5.68 -7.61
C GLY A 49 2.59 6.23 -8.98
N ASP A 50 2.46 5.43 -10.03
CA ASP A 50 2.79 5.79 -11.41
C ASP A 50 1.52 6.25 -12.16
N VAL A 51 1.04 7.44 -11.80
CA VAL A 51 -0.22 7.99 -12.30
C VAL A 51 -0.23 8.24 -13.82
N ASP A 52 0.92 8.44 -14.41
CA ASP A 52 1.07 8.65 -15.86
C ASP A 52 1.29 7.34 -16.63
N HIS A 53 1.45 6.21 -15.92
CA HIS A 53 1.69 4.89 -16.47
C HIS A 53 2.89 4.80 -17.44
N ASP A 54 3.90 5.62 -17.20
CA ASP A 54 5.13 5.70 -18.01
C ASP A 54 6.32 4.94 -17.37
N TYR A 55 6.05 4.22 -16.28
CA TYR A 55 7.03 3.51 -15.46
C TYR A 55 8.05 4.41 -14.75
N SER A 56 7.71 5.67 -14.56
CA SER A 56 8.41 6.57 -13.66
C SER A 56 8.13 6.21 -12.18
N ASN A 57 8.70 6.95 -11.24
CA ASN A 57 8.45 6.80 -9.80
C ASN A 57 8.64 5.36 -9.28
N ARG A 58 9.65 4.66 -9.82
CA ARG A 58 9.95 3.29 -9.39
C ARG A 58 10.18 3.25 -7.87
N PRO A 59 9.50 2.33 -7.14
CA PRO A 59 9.65 2.24 -5.69
C PRO A 59 11.07 1.91 -5.23
N THR A 60 11.39 2.42 -4.06
CA THR A 60 12.61 2.12 -3.29
C THR A 60 12.33 1.18 -2.11
N LEU A 61 11.13 0.56 -2.07
CA LEU A 61 10.77 -0.44 -1.06
C LEU A 61 11.80 -1.55 -0.97
N SER A 62 11.91 -2.19 0.19
CA SER A 62 12.78 -3.34 0.41
C SER A 62 12.59 -4.43 -0.65
N THR A 63 13.66 -5.11 -1.00
CA THR A 63 13.66 -6.32 -1.83
C THR A 63 13.93 -7.60 -1.03
N GLY A 64 13.90 -7.52 0.30
CA GLY A 64 13.98 -8.63 1.24
C GLY A 64 12.63 -9.28 1.54
N ASN A 65 12.60 -10.14 2.57
CA ASN A 65 11.39 -10.77 3.07
C ASN A 65 10.36 -9.74 3.54
N ALA A 66 9.10 -10.12 3.55
CA ALA A 66 8.01 -9.18 3.89
C ALA A 66 8.16 -8.57 5.28
N GLU A 67 8.64 -9.33 6.27
CA GLU A 67 8.84 -8.85 7.65
C GLU A 67 9.91 -7.75 7.76
N ASP A 68 10.86 -7.68 6.79
CA ASP A 68 11.93 -6.68 6.77
C ASP A 68 11.46 -5.31 6.25
N TRP A 69 10.34 -5.27 5.56
CA TRP A 69 9.90 -4.04 4.89
C TRP A 69 9.66 -2.89 5.85
N TRP A 70 9.04 -3.17 6.99
CA TRP A 70 8.78 -2.16 8.01
C TRP A 70 10.06 -1.52 8.55
N GLY A 71 11.11 -2.32 8.76
CA GLY A 71 12.40 -1.87 9.25
C GLY A 71 13.29 -1.18 8.21
N HIS A 72 12.97 -1.29 6.92
CA HIS A 72 13.77 -0.76 5.82
C HIS A 72 13.51 0.75 5.60
N THR A 73 13.88 1.58 6.56
CA THR A 73 13.59 3.03 6.56
C THR A 73 14.43 3.84 5.56
N SER A 74 15.47 3.25 4.96
CA SER A 74 16.28 3.86 3.90
C SER A 74 15.52 4.08 2.58
N ASP A 75 14.33 3.51 2.44
CA ASP A 75 13.43 3.74 1.30
C ASP A 75 12.83 5.16 1.27
N GLY A 76 12.86 5.87 2.41
CA GLY A 76 12.40 7.25 2.52
C GLY A 76 10.89 7.43 2.59
N TYR A 77 10.11 6.34 2.67
CA TYR A 77 8.65 6.45 2.82
C TYR A 77 8.23 6.71 4.26
N ASP A 78 7.19 7.51 4.42
CA ASP A 78 6.52 7.71 5.70
C ASP A 78 5.83 6.41 6.16
N ARG A 79 5.76 6.23 7.47
CA ARG A 79 5.19 5.04 8.14
C ARG A 79 4.27 5.44 9.27
N GLY A 80 3.29 4.59 9.60
CA GLY A 80 2.38 4.80 10.72
C GLY A 80 1.48 3.60 10.99
N ASP A 81 0.58 3.76 11.94
CA ASP A 81 -0.39 2.75 12.38
C ASP A 81 -1.80 2.95 11.82
N THR A 82 -2.04 4.06 11.15
CA THR A 82 -3.32 4.41 10.55
C THR A 82 -3.35 4.01 9.08
N PRO A 83 -4.39 3.28 8.60
CA PRO A 83 -4.44 2.86 7.21
C PRO A 83 -4.61 4.04 6.26
N ALA A 84 -4.00 3.92 5.08
CA ALA A 84 -4.20 4.85 3.97
C ALA A 84 -4.34 4.06 2.65
N LEU A 85 -5.07 4.61 1.68
CA LEU A 85 -5.23 3.98 0.37
C LEU A 85 -3.88 3.80 -0.31
N GLY A 86 -3.66 2.65 -0.94
CA GLY A 86 -2.41 2.33 -1.61
C GLY A 86 -1.21 2.06 -0.69
N ALA A 87 -1.39 2.15 0.64
CA ALA A 87 -0.33 1.83 1.60
C ALA A 87 -0.05 0.33 1.64
N VAL A 88 1.20 -0.03 1.96
CA VAL A 88 1.57 -1.41 2.26
C VAL A 88 1.24 -1.70 3.72
N LEU A 89 0.37 -2.66 3.99
CA LEU A 89 0.23 -3.29 5.29
C LEU A 89 1.42 -4.22 5.51
N CYS A 90 2.18 -4.04 6.59
CA CYS A 90 3.33 -4.85 6.96
C CYS A 90 3.01 -5.71 8.18
N LEU A 91 3.25 -7.00 8.04
CA LEU A 91 3.03 -8.02 9.07
C LEU A 91 4.27 -8.90 9.18
N ARG A 92 4.69 -9.19 10.41
CA ARG A 92 5.65 -10.28 10.67
C ARG A 92 4.90 -11.51 11.16
N ASP A 93 5.43 -12.69 10.92
CA ASP A 93 4.96 -13.93 11.51
C ASP A 93 5.90 -14.38 12.63
N GLY A 94 5.30 -14.97 13.66
CA GLY A 94 6.03 -15.53 14.80
C GLY A 94 6.81 -14.53 15.68
N PRO A 95 7.36 -15.02 16.80
CA PRO A 95 8.22 -14.22 17.67
C PRO A 95 9.69 -14.17 17.24
N TYR A 96 10.14 -15.03 16.32
CA TYR A 96 11.58 -15.29 16.09
C TYR A 96 12.00 -15.35 14.61
N SER A 97 11.48 -14.63 13.73
CA SER A 97 11.73 -14.67 12.31
C SER A 97 10.82 -15.65 11.54
N GLY A 98 10.22 -15.11 10.57
CA GLY A 98 9.47 -15.78 9.53
C GLY A 98 9.64 -15.00 8.26
N ASP A 99 8.86 -15.33 7.26
CA ASP A 99 8.88 -14.57 6.01
C ASP A 99 7.98 -13.33 6.07
N GLY A 100 7.01 -13.30 7.01
CA GLY A 100 6.03 -12.25 7.17
C GLY A 100 4.99 -12.21 6.04
N HIS A 101 4.24 -11.12 5.99
CA HIS A 101 3.30 -10.85 4.91
C HIS A 101 3.18 -9.36 4.63
N VAL A 102 3.01 -8.99 3.37
CA VAL A 102 2.68 -7.65 2.92
C VAL A 102 1.47 -7.66 2.01
N ALA A 103 0.61 -6.66 2.17
CA ALA A 103 -0.59 -6.48 1.37
C ALA A 103 -0.81 -5.01 1.04
N ILE A 104 -1.64 -4.70 0.05
CA ILE A 104 -1.97 -3.33 -0.30
C ILE A 104 -3.37 -2.98 0.18
N VAL A 105 -3.52 -1.82 0.82
CA VAL A 105 -4.81 -1.27 1.25
C VAL A 105 -5.55 -0.72 0.03
N GLU A 106 -6.68 -1.35 -0.31
CA GLU A 106 -7.48 -0.97 -1.49
C GLU A 106 -8.71 -0.13 -1.10
N GLU A 107 -9.26 -0.36 0.07
CA GLU A 107 -10.43 0.37 0.57
C GLU A 107 -10.35 0.55 2.08
N ILE A 108 -10.89 1.66 2.57
CA ILE A 108 -11.06 1.95 4.00
C ILE A 108 -12.55 2.19 4.24
N MET A 109 -13.16 1.32 5.05
CA MET A 109 -14.59 1.38 5.36
C MET A 109 -14.89 2.42 6.46
N PRO A 110 -16.12 2.92 6.55
CA PRO A 110 -16.51 3.90 7.58
C PRO A 110 -16.35 3.39 9.03
N ASP A 111 -16.39 2.07 9.24
CA ASP A 111 -16.20 1.43 10.54
C ASP A 111 -14.72 1.15 10.88
N GLY A 112 -13.80 1.60 10.05
CA GLY A 112 -12.36 1.44 10.21
C GLY A 112 -11.79 0.11 9.70
N ARG A 113 -12.61 -0.81 9.21
CA ARG A 113 -12.12 -2.00 8.50
C ARG A 113 -11.48 -1.59 7.19
N ILE A 114 -10.53 -2.39 6.73
CA ILE A 114 -9.90 -2.21 5.43
C ILE A 114 -10.13 -3.44 4.54
N ILE A 115 -10.15 -3.22 3.22
CA ILE A 115 -9.99 -4.30 2.25
C ILE A 115 -8.57 -4.23 1.71
N THR A 116 -7.88 -5.35 1.77
CA THR A 116 -6.53 -5.49 1.19
C THR A 116 -6.55 -6.37 -0.04
N SER A 117 -5.64 -6.11 -0.97
CA SER A 117 -5.30 -6.99 -2.08
C SER A 117 -3.97 -7.68 -1.81
N ASN A 118 -3.89 -8.96 -2.17
CA ASN A 118 -2.86 -9.88 -1.73
C ASN A 118 -2.45 -10.87 -2.82
N SER A 119 -1.25 -11.45 -2.66
CA SER A 119 -0.81 -12.69 -3.28
C SER A 119 -0.05 -13.52 -2.23
N ALA A 120 0.03 -14.84 -2.37
CA ALA A 120 0.69 -15.70 -1.39
C ALA A 120 1.72 -16.61 -2.06
N TRP A 121 2.94 -16.64 -1.50
CA TRP A 121 4.01 -17.51 -1.99
C TRP A 121 3.57 -18.97 -2.04
N GLY A 122 3.73 -19.58 -3.23
CA GLY A 122 3.29 -20.98 -3.45
C GLY A 122 1.80 -21.25 -3.30
N GLY A 123 0.97 -20.20 -3.12
CA GLY A 123 -0.48 -20.28 -2.88
C GLY A 123 -1.29 -19.47 -3.88
N SER A 124 -2.23 -18.67 -3.38
CA SER A 124 -3.15 -17.89 -4.21
C SER A 124 -2.44 -16.83 -5.03
N PHE A 125 -2.70 -16.81 -6.33
CA PHE A 125 -2.18 -15.80 -7.25
C PHE A 125 -2.65 -14.38 -6.89
N PHE A 126 -3.91 -14.27 -6.50
CA PHE A 126 -4.55 -13.03 -6.08
C PHE A 126 -5.75 -13.34 -5.18
N TYR A 127 -5.92 -12.56 -4.12
CA TYR A 127 -7.14 -12.56 -3.30
C TYR A 127 -7.31 -11.22 -2.59
N THR A 128 -8.52 -10.93 -2.15
CA THR A 128 -8.82 -9.80 -1.28
C THR A 128 -9.21 -10.31 0.10
N GLN A 129 -8.95 -9.49 1.12
CA GLN A 129 -9.31 -9.83 2.49
C GLN A 129 -9.78 -8.56 3.23
N THR A 130 -10.87 -8.71 4.00
CA THR A 130 -11.34 -7.66 4.90
C THR A 130 -10.70 -7.85 6.28
N LEU A 131 -10.06 -6.82 6.78
CA LEU A 131 -9.33 -6.84 8.05
C LEU A 131 -9.86 -5.78 9.00
N SER A 132 -9.91 -6.10 10.29
CA SER A 132 -10.49 -5.24 11.34
C SER A 132 -9.41 -4.53 12.15
N PRO A 133 -9.67 -3.27 12.57
CA PRO A 133 -8.80 -2.60 13.52
C PRO A 133 -8.79 -3.33 14.88
N PRO A 134 -7.80 -3.06 15.76
CA PRO A 134 -6.72 -2.10 15.56
C PRO A 134 -5.49 -2.67 14.85
N HIS A 135 -5.37 -3.98 14.66
CA HIS A 135 -4.12 -4.59 14.20
C HIS A 135 -4.20 -5.23 12.82
N TYR A 136 -5.38 -5.26 12.18
CA TYR A 136 -5.55 -5.71 10.79
C TYR A 136 -4.91 -7.08 10.50
N LEU A 137 -5.09 -8.04 11.42
CA LEU A 137 -4.46 -9.37 11.34
C LEU A 137 -5.29 -10.31 10.44
N PRO A 138 -4.67 -10.96 9.44
CA PRO A 138 -5.35 -11.91 8.56
C PRO A 138 -5.61 -13.26 9.20
N ALA A 139 -4.78 -13.65 10.17
CA ALA A 139 -4.87 -14.92 10.91
C ALA A 139 -4.09 -14.84 12.23
N ALA A 140 -4.27 -15.84 13.08
CA ALA A 140 -3.44 -16.04 14.27
C ALA A 140 -1.97 -16.28 13.87
N GLY A 141 -1.04 -15.78 14.67
CA GLY A 141 0.40 -15.91 14.45
C GLY A 141 1.04 -14.73 13.74
N TYR A 142 0.26 -13.87 13.08
CA TYR A 142 0.76 -12.61 12.56
C TYR A 142 0.80 -11.51 13.63
N HIS A 143 1.77 -10.60 13.48
CA HIS A 143 1.92 -9.41 14.30
C HIS A 143 1.93 -8.18 13.41
N PHE A 144 1.10 -7.21 13.72
CA PHE A 144 1.04 -5.94 13.02
C PHE A 144 2.31 -5.13 13.26
N GLN A 145 2.94 -4.67 12.18
CA GLN A 145 4.08 -3.76 12.22
C GLN A 145 3.65 -2.32 11.90
N GLY A 146 2.78 -2.13 10.93
CA GLY A 146 2.28 -0.83 10.52
C GLY A 146 2.00 -0.75 9.02
N PHE A 147 1.88 0.49 8.54
CA PHE A 147 1.66 0.83 7.13
C PHE A 147 2.81 1.66 6.58
N ILE A 148 3.34 1.28 5.40
CA ILE A 148 4.24 2.11 4.61
C ILE A 148 3.39 2.89 3.61
N TYR A 149 3.46 4.22 3.64
CA TYR A 149 2.56 5.07 2.88
C TYR A 149 3.03 5.31 1.45
N ASN A 150 2.09 5.19 0.52
CA ASN A 150 2.34 5.62 -0.85
C ASN A 150 2.20 7.15 -0.94
N PRO A 151 3.23 7.89 -1.36
CA PRO A 151 3.21 9.35 -1.34
C PRO A 151 2.16 9.98 -2.25
N HIS A 152 1.61 9.21 -3.20
CA HIS A 152 0.56 9.70 -4.12
C HIS A 152 -0.85 9.65 -3.52
N TRP A 153 -1.10 8.78 -2.51
CA TRP A 153 -2.46 8.48 -2.04
C TRP A 153 -2.75 8.85 -0.59
N GLY A 154 -1.81 9.43 0.09
CA GLY A 154 -2.01 9.90 1.46
C GLY A 154 -1.39 9.00 2.51
N GLY A 155 -1.37 9.52 3.75
CA GLY A 155 -0.76 8.85 4.89
C GLY A 155 0.60 9.37 5.28
N GLY A 156 1.10 10.43 4.73
CA GLY A 156 2.31 11.11 5.20
C GLY A 156 2.03 12.53 5.67
N ALA A 157 3.02 13.20 6.24
CA ALA A 157 2.93 14.60 6.67
C ALA A 157 2.45 15.53 5.54
N GLY A 158 2.67 15.15 4.27
CA GLY A 158 2.18 15.85 3.08
C GLY A 158 0.66 15.81 2.92
N PHE A 159 0.00 14.70 3.26
CA PHE A 159 -1.44 14.54 3.18
C PHE A 159 -2.18 15.38 4.22
N PHE A 160 -1.73 15.33 5.47
CA PHE A 160 -2.28 16.19 6.53
C PHE A 160 -2.07 17.67 6.23
N LYS A 161 -0.96 18.04 5.63
CA LYS A 161 -0.69 19.42 5.20
C LYS A 161 -1.65 19.86 4.08
N ARG A 162 -1.99 18.98 3.12
CA ARG A 162 -2.99 19.25 2.06
C ARG A 162 -4.40 19.36 2.62
N ILE A 163 -4.83 18.45 3.51
CA ILE A 163 -6.13 18.53 4.17
C ILE A 163 -6.24 19.79 5.02
N TRP A 164 -5.19 20.16 5.75
CA TRP A 164 -5.16 21.37 6.56
C TRP A 164 -5.25 22.63 5.69
N LEU A 165 -4.57 22.68 4.56
CA LEU A 165 -4.64 23.77 3.59
C LEU A 165 -6.02 23.85 2.95
N LEU A 166 -6.65 22.72 2.58
CA LEU A 166 -8.00 22.66 2.04
C LEU A 166 -9.04 23.14 3.05
N LYS A 167 -8.96 22.68 4.32
CA LYS A 167 -9.83 23.17 5.41
C LYS A 167 -9.66 24.67 5.66
N LYS A 168 -8.42 25.17 5.63
CA LYS A 168 -8.12 26.59 5.79
C LYS A 168 -8.65 27.42 4.63
N TRP A 169 -8.57 26.91 3.40
CA TRP A 169 -9.12 27.56 2.20
C TRP A 169 -10.66 27.58 2.22
N TRP A 170 -11.30 26.46 2.61
CA TRP A 170 -12.75 26.36 2.80
C TRP A 170 -13.26 27.33 3.87
N TRP A 171 -12.61 27.37 5.01
CA TRP A 171 -12.97 28.27 6.11
C TRP A 171 -12.84 29.74 5.72
N LYS A 172 -11.80 30.10 4.95
CA LYS A 172 -11.61 31.46 4.44
C LYS A 172 -12.72 31.85 3.45
N ARG A 173 -13.14 30.93 2.58
CA ARG A 173 -14.21 31.17 1.61
C ARG A 173 -15.59 31.31 2.26
N GLU A 174 -15.88 30.58 3.34
CA GLU A 174 -17.09 30.77 4.11
C GLU A 174 -17.16 32.18 4.76
N GLN A 175 -16.06 32.71 5.24
CA GLN A 175 -15.99 34.05 5.81
C GLN A 175 -16.23 35.18 4.76
N GLU A 176 -15.77 34.95 3.52
CA GLU A 176 -15.95 35.87 2.40
C GLU A 176 -17.38 35.88 1.85
N LEU A 177 -18.20 34.86 2.11
CA LEU A 177 -19.56 34.73 1.65
C LEU A 177 -20.60 35.30 2.68
N ILE A 178 -20.16 35.67 3.88
CA ILE A 178 -21.00 36.20 4.98
C ILE A 178 -20.85 37.73 5.11
N GLN A 179 -19.99 38.36 4.31
CA GLN A 179 -19.87 39.80 4.19
C GLN A 179 -20.60 40.31 2.93
#